data_e4f228d88663d4ef36b93b2f36fdca6c
#
_entry.id   e4f228d88663d4ef36b93b2f36fdca6c
#
_cell.length_a   1.000
_cell.length_b   1.000
_cell.length_c   1.000
_cell.angle_alpha   90.00
_cell.angle_beta   90.00
_cell.angle_gamma   90.00
#
_symmetry.space_group_name_H-M   'P 1'
#
loop_
_entity.id
_entity.type
_entity.pdbx_description
1 polymer ?
#
loop_
_entity_poly.entity_id
_entity_poly.type
_entity_poly.pdbx_seq_one_letter_code
_entity_poly.pdbx_strand_id
1 'polypeptide(L)'
;MPQIVNIAIDRLFPHSDNPRKDLGDLSELAASIKASGILQNLTVVPDEPDNSNTDFTIIIGHRRYAAAKIAGLTELPCVVVEMSEREQLQTMLVENMQRSDLTVYEQAQGFQMMLNMGDSVAEIAEKSGFSQTTIRRRVKLLD
;
A
#
# COMPACT_ATOMS: atom_id res chain seq x y z
N MET A 1 12.84 -15.36 -7.09
CA MET A 1 12.95 -13.90 -6.92
C MET A 1 11.90 -13.19 -7.78
N PRO A 2 11.10 -12.31 -7.19
CA PRO A 2 10.18 -11.53 -8.01
C PRO A 2 10.97 -10.65 -8.97
N GLN A 3 10.49 -10.58 -10.19
CA GLN A 3 11.10 -9.73 -11.21
C GLN A 3 10.29 -8.46 -11.38
N ILE A 4 10.99 -7.38 -11.73
CA ILE A 4 10.37 -6.12 -12.07
C ILE A 4 9.90 -6.21 -13.51
N VAL A 5 8.62 -5.96 -13.73
CA VAL A 5 8.04 -5.94 -15.08
C VAL A 5 7.33 -4.60 -15.29
N ASN A 6 7.37 -4.10 -16.52
CA ASN A 6 6.61 -2.89 -16.86
C ASN A 6 5.19 -3.31 -17.23
N ILE A 7 4.22 -2.69 -16.58
CA ILE A 7 2.81 -2.98 -16.80
C ILE A 7 2.12 -1.71 -17.32
N ALA A 8 1.30 -1.84 -18.35
CA ALA A 8 0.54 -0.73 -18.90
C ALA A 8 -0.35 -0.13 -17.80
N ILE A 9 -0.36 1.19 -17.71
CA ILE A 9 -1.05 1.90 -16.63
C ILE A 9 -2.56 1.65 -16.66
N ASP A 10 -3.14 1.38 -17.81
CA ASP A 10 -4.57 1.08 -17.96
C ASP A 10 -4.95 -0.33 -17.51
N ARG A 11 -3.96 -1.15 -17.16
CA ARG A 11 -4.17 -2.48 -16.57
C ARG A 11 -3.94 -2.51 -15.08
N LEU A 12 -3.63 -1.36 -14.47
CA LEU A 12 -3.39 -1.21 -13.04
C LEU A 12 -4.59 -0.52 -12.40
N PHE A 13 -5.06 -1.06 -11.28
CA PHE A 13 -6.22 -0.53 -10.57
C PHE A 13 -5.92 -0.42 -9.08
N PRO A 14 -6.33 0.70 -8.44
CA PRO A 14 -6.18 0.83 -7.00
C PRO A 14 -6.99 -0.24 -6.27
N HIS A 15 -6.48 -0.70 -5.12
CA HIS A 15 -7.22 -1.64 -4.28
C HIS A 15 -8.43 -0.91 -3.66
N SER A 16 -9.62 -1.51 -3.76
CA SER A 16 -10.85 -0.90 -3.25
C SER A 16 -10.84 -0.69 -1.74
N ASP A 17 -10.09 -1.50 -1.00
CA ASP A 17 -10.01 -1.45 0.46
C ASP A 17 -8.75 -0.73 0.96
N ASN A 18 -8.05 -0.01 0.09
CA ASN A 18 -6.90 0.78 0.52
C ASN A 18 -7.32 1.75 1.64
N PRO A 19 -6.69 1.68 2.83
CA PRO A 19 -7.08 2.54 3.94
C PRO A 19 -6.84 4.03 3.66
N ARG A 20 -5.88 4.36 2.79
CA ARG A 20 -5.63 5.74 2.41
C ARG A 20 -6.53 6.14 1.24
N LYS A 21 -7.67 6.77 1.56
CA LYS A 21 -8.63 7.22 0.54
C LYS A 21 -8.26 8.58 -0.06
N ASP A 22 -7.66 9.46 0.75
CA ASP A 22 -7.16 10.76 0.28
C ASP A 22 -5.66 10.65 0.05
N LEU A 23 -5.23 10.77 -1.19
CA LEU A 23 -3.82 10.65 -1.56
C LEU A 23 -3.04 11.95 -1.40
N GLY A 24 -3.72 13.04 -1.02
CA GLY A 24 -3.10 14.34 -0.81
C GLY A 24 -2.73 15.03 -2.12
N ASP A 25 -1.93 16.08 -2.00
CA ASP A 25 -1.43 16.82 -3.16
C ASP A 25 -0.34 16.01 -3.86
N LEU A 26 -0.54 15.74 -5.14
CA LEU A 26 0.36 14.92 -5.94
C LEU A 26 1.23 15.76 -6.88
N SER A 27 1.14 17.09 -6.83
CA SER A 27 1.80 17.99 -7.79
C SER A 27 3.32 17.81 -7.84
N GLU A 28 3.97 17.80 -6.68
CA GLU A 28 5.43 17.65 -6.60
C GLU A 28 5.86 16.27 -7.06
N LEU A 29 5.15 15.25 -6.61
CA LEU A 29 5.45 13.86 -6.98
C LEU A 29 5.28 13.66 -8.48
N ALA A 30 4.20 14.18 -9.06
CA ALA A 30 3.96 14.10 -10.49
C ALA A 30 5.04 14.82 -11.29
N ALA A 31 5.48 15.99 -10.84
CA ALA A 31 6.57 16.74 -11.50
C ALA A 31 7.88 15.96 -11.45
N SER A 32 8.19 15.34 -10.30
CA SER A 32 9.39 14.52 -10.14
C SER A 32 9.36 13.30 -11.07
N ILE A 33 8.21 12.64 -11.15
CA ILE A 33 8.03 11.46 -12.01
C ILE A 33 8.16 11.85 -13.48
N LYS A 34 7.59 12.99 -13.87
CA LYS A 34 7.69 13.47 -15.24
C LYS A 34 9.15 13.77 -15.63
N ALA A 35 9.92 14.32 -14.70
CA ALA A 35 11.32 14.68 -14.95
C ALA A 35 12.26 13.48 -14.94
N SER A 36 12.06 12.53 -14.02
CA SER A 36 13.03 11.47 -13.71
C SER A 36 12.48 10.06 -13.83
N GLY A 37 11.19 9.89 -14.11
CA GLY A 37 10.52 8.60 -14.08
C GLY A 37 10.28 8.12 -12.66
N ILE A 38 9.78 6.89 -12.54
CA ILE A 38 9.53 6.27 -11.24
C ILE A 38 10.78 5.55 -10.77
N LEU A 39 11.29 5.95 -9.60
CA LEU A 39 12.49 5.36 -9.00
C LEU A 39 12.20 4.15 -8.13
N GLN A 40 10.93 3.96 -7.70
CA GLN A 40 10.52 2.84 -6.87
C GLN A 40 9.39 2.08 -7.55
N ASN A 41 9.47 0.75 -7.49
CA ASN A 41 8.45 -0.11 -8.10
C ASN A 41 7.15 -0.09 -7.31
N LEU A 42 6.04 -0.33 -8.01
CA LEU A 42 4.78 -0.68 -7.35
C LEU A 42 4.79 -2.17 -7.02
N THR A 43 4.04 -2.56 -6.00
CA THR A 43 3.75 -3.96 -5.71
C THR A 43 2.31 -4.23 -6.09
N VAL A 44 2.09 -5.24 -6.93
CA VAL A 44 0.77 -5.55 -7.50
C VAL A 44 0.48 -7.04 -7.39
N VAL A 45 -0.81 -7.38 -7.39
CA VAL A 45 -1.26 -8.77 -7.49
C VAL A 45 -2.09 -8.94 -8.76
N PRO A 46 -1.97 -10.07 -9.47
CA PRO A 46 -2.81 -10.31 -10.64
C PRO A 46 -4.24 -10.64 -10.20
N ASP A 47 -5.24 -10.08 -10.89
CA ASP A 47 -6.63 -10.37 -10.60
C ASP A 47 -6.98 -11.81 -10.97
N GLU A 48 -6.39 -12.30 -12.06
CA GLU A 48 -6.55 -13.68 -12.51
C GLU A 48 -5.14 -14.28 -12.74
N PRO A 49 -4.55 -14.91 -11.72
CA PRO A 49 -3.13 -15.34 -11.79
C PRO A 49 -2.79 -16.24 -12.96
N ASP A 50 -3.74 -17.04 -13.44
CA ASP A 50 -3.52 -17.99 -14.53
C ASP A 50 -3.79 -17.39 -15.91
N ASN A 51 -4.17 -16.11 -15.98
CA ASN A 51 -4.47 -15.43 -17.24
C ASN A 51 -3.36 -14.44 -17.56
N SER A 52 -2.65 -14.67 -18.67
CA SER A 52 -1.55 -13.77 -19.08
C SER A 52 -2.01 -12.36 -19.45
N ASN A 53 -3.32 -12.17 -19.72
CA ASN A 53 -3.91 -10.88 -20.02
C ASN A 53 -4.64 -10.26 -18.83
N THR A 54 -4.36 -10.74 -17.61
CA THR A 54 -5.02 -10.24 -16.40
C THR A 54 -4.74 -8.77 -16.15
N ASP A 55 -5.69 -8.10 -15.51
CA ASP A 55 -5.44 -6.81 -14.87
C ASP A 55 -4.76 -7.04 -13.52
N PHE A 56 -4.26 -5.97 -12.93
CA PHE A 56 -3.50 -6.04 -11.68
C PHE A 56 -4.06 -5.05 -10.68
N THR A 57 -4.09 -5.46 -9.43
CA THR A 57 -4.51 -4.62 -8.31
C THR A 57 -3.27 -4.13 -7.55
N ILE A 58 -3.20 -2.82 -7.33
CA ILE A 58 -2.07 -2.19 -6.64
C ILE A 58 -2.21 -2.42 -5.14
N ILE A 59 -1.13 -2.91 -4.52
CA ILE A 59 -1.06 -3.10 -3.07
C ILE A 59 -0.21 -2.00 -2.45
N ILE A 60 0.96 -1.72 -3.04
CA ILE A 60 1.88 -0.67 -2.58
C ILE A 60 2.15 0.26 -3.75
N GLY A 61 2.07 1.57 -3.51
CA GLY A 61 2.40 2.58 -4.51
C GLY A 61 1.21 3.33 -5.08
N HIS A 62 0.09 3.41 -4.37
CA HIS A 62 -1.11 4.11 -4.83
C HIS A 62 -0.83 5.57 -5.19
N ARG A 63 -0.02 6.30 -4.38
CA ARG A 63 0.33 7.69 -4.68
C ARG A 63 1.17 7.78 -5.95
N ARG A 64 2.14 6.88 -6.10
CA ARG A 64 3.00 6.83 -7.30
C ARG A 64 2.19 6.57 -8.55
N TYR A 65 1.23 5.65 -8.47
CA TYR A 65 0.33 5.36 -9.59
C TYR A 65 -0.48 6.60 -9.97
N ALA A 66 -1.12 7.25 -9.00
CA ALA A 66 -1.94 8.43 -9.26
C ALA A 66 -1.09 9.57 -9.85
N ALA A 67 0.10 9.80 -9.29
CA ALA A 67 1.02 10.82 -9.78
C ALA A 67 1.54 10.50 -11.19
N ALA A 68 1.79 9.23 -11.48
CA ALA A 68 2.24 8.79 -12.80
C ALA A 68 1.17 9.03 -13.87
N LYS A 69 -0.10 8.84 -13.53
CA LYS A 69 -1.20 9.19 -14.45
C LYS A 69 -1.21 10.68 -14.76
N ILE A 70 -1.03 11.52 -13.75
CA ILE A 70 -0.93 12.98 -13.95
C ILE A 70 0.26 13.32 -14.83
N ALA A 71 1.39 12.64 -14.62
CA ALA A 71 2.61 12.87 -15.39
C ALA A 71 2.53 12.35 -16.83
N GLY A 72 1.51 11.56 -17.15
CA GLY A 72 1.29 11.07 -18.51
C GLY A 72 2.09 9.82 -18.87
N LEU A 73 2.55 9.05 -17.88
CA LEU A 73 3.24 7.79 -18.15
C LEU A 73 2.27 6.74 -18.69
N THR A 74 2.77 5.87 -19.57
CA THR A 74 1.96 4.82 -20.20
C THR A 74 2.15 3.46 -19.57
N GLU A 75 3.26 3.25 -18.87
CA GLU A 75 3.53 2.00 -18.15
C GLU A 75 4.37 2.29 -16.91
N LEU A 76 4.29 1.39 -15.94
CA LEU A 76 4.96 1.54 -14.66
C LEU A 76 5.73 0.27 -14.28
N PRO A 77 6.90 0.41 -13.63
CA PRO A 77 7.63 -0.75 -13.14
C PRO A 77 6.92 -1.33 -11.91
N CYS A 78 6.65 -2.62 -11.96
CA CYS A 78 5.89 -3.32 -10.93
C CYS A 78 6.57 -4.63 -10.55
N VAL A 79 6.43 -5.00 -9.28
CA VAL A 79 6.74 -6.34 -8.80
C VAL A 79 5.41 -7.07 -8.64
N VAL A 80 5.27 -8.20 -9.32
CA VAL A 80 4.05 -9.02 -9.26
C VAL A 80 4.24 -10.05 -8.16
N VAL A 81 3.34 -10.06 -7.19
CA VAL A 81 3.38 -10.98 -6.05
C VAL A 81 2.06 -11.73 -5.94
N GLU A 82 2.09 -12.84 -5.22
CA GLU A 82 0.88 -13.58 -4.86
C GLU A 82 0.57 -13.29 -3.39
N MET A 83 -0.64 -12.82 -3.11
CA MET A 83 -1.11 -12.52 -1.76
C MET A 83 -2.57 -12.89 -1.62
N SER A 84 -2.93 -13.50 -0.50
CA SER A 84 -4.33 -13.69 -0.13
C SER A 84 -4.98 -12.32 0.14
N GLU A 85 -6.30 -12.26 0.16
CA GLU A 85 -7.02 -11.01 0.50
C GLU A 85 -6.58 -10.48 1.86
N ARG A 86 -6.41 -11.36 2.84
CA ARG A 86 -5.95 -11.00 4.16
C ARG A 86 -4.54 -10.38 4.13
N GLU A 87 -3.61 -11.01 3.42
CA GLU A 87 -2.24 -10.50 3.27
C GLU A 87 -2.24 -9.13 2.59
N GLN A 88 -3.08 -8.94 1.58
CA GLN A 88 -3.22 -7.66 0.89
C GLN A 88 -3.65 -6.56 1.86
N LEU A 89 -4.69 -6.82 2.65
CA LEU A 89 -5.19 -5.84 3.63
C LEU A 89 -4.16 -5.54 4.71
N GLN A 90 -3.48 -6.55 5.24
CA GLN A 90 -2.44 -6.35 6.25
C GLN A 90 -1.28 -5.52 5.72
N THR A 91 -0.85 -5.79 4.49
CA THR A 91 0.25 -5.05 3.86
C THR A 91 -0.11 -3.58 3.70
N MET A 92 -1.32 -3.29 3.25
CA MET A 92 -1.78 -1.91 3.08
C MET A 92 -1.94 -1.19 4.42
N LEU A 93 -2.43 -1.88 5.45
CA LEU A 93 -2.56 -1.30 6.79
C LEU A 93 -1.20 -0.95 7.39
N VAL A 94 -0.23 -1.86 7.26
CA VAL A 94 1.13 -1.62 7.77
C VAL A 94 1.76 -0.42 7.07
N GLU A 95 1.67 -0.37 5.75
CA GLU A 95 2.22 0.76 4.97
C GLU A 95 1.57 2.08 5.40
N ASN A 96 0.25 2.07 5.53
CA ASN A 96 -0.50 3.28 5.90
C ASN A 96 -0.12 3.76 7.30
N MET A 97 0.16 2.85 8.24
CA MET A 97 0.54 3.23 9.61
C MET A 97 1.93 3.83 9.71
N GLN A 98 2.77 3.66 8.70
CA GLN A 98 4.11 4.23 8.67
C GLN A 98 4.13 5.66 8.14
N ARG A 99 2.98 6.22 7.80
CA ARG A 99 2.88 7.61 7.35
C ARG A 99 3.18 8.55 8.51
N SER A 100 4.01 9.57 8.23
CA SER A 100 4.43 10.55 9.26
C SER A 100 3.29 11.49 9.68
N ASP A 101 2.24 11.62 8.87
CA ASP A 101 1.12 12.54 9.13
C ASP A 101 -0.05 11.88 9.88
N LEU A 102 0.06 10.59 10.24
CA LEU A 102 -0.99 9.91 10.99
C LEU A 102 -1.07 10.42 12.43
N THR A 103 -2.29 10.68 12.90
CA THR A 103 -2.53 10.98 14.31
C THR A 103 -2.42 9.69 15.13
N VAL A 104 -2.22 9.84 16.45
CA VAL A 104 -2.18 8.68 17.33
C VAL A 104 -3.51 7.91 17.32
N TYR A 105 -4.63 8.62 17.13
CA TYR A 105 -5.95 8.00 17.02
C TYR A 105 -6.07 7.15 15.76
N GLU A 106 -5.58 7.66 14.62
CA GLU A 106 -5.56 6.91 13.37
C GLU A 106 -4.67 5.67 13.46
N GLN A 107 -3.52 5.78 14.15
CA GLN A 107 -2.66 4.63 14.44
C GLN A 107 -3.41 3.59 15.27
N ALA A 108 -4.12 4.05 16.30
CA ALA A 108 -4.92 3.16 17.15
C ALA A 108 -5.94 2.37 16.34
N GLN A 109 -6.64 3.05 15.44
CA GLN A 109 -7.63 2.40 14.57
C GLN A 109 -6.98 1.34 13.68
N GLY A 110 -5.82 1.63 13.10
CA GLY A 110 -5.08 0.68 12.26
C GLY A 110 -4.65 -0.56 13.04
N PHE A 111 -4.10 -0.38 14.23
CA PHE A 111 -3.72 -1.50 15.09
C PHE A 111 -4.93 -2.34 15.50
N GLN A 112 -6.05 -1.68 15.82
CA GLN A 112 -7.27 -2.41 16.19
C GLN A 112 -7.79 -3.25 15.03
N MET A 113 -7.72 -2.75 13.81
CA MET A 113 -8.10 -3.53 12.62
C MET A 113 -7.24 -4.77 12.47
N MET A 114 -5.93 -4.67 12.71
CA MET A 114 -5.02 -5.83 12.64
C MET A 114 -5.34 -6.85 13.73
N LEU A 115 -5.64 -6.38 14.95
CA LEU A 115 -6.08 -7.25 16.04
C LEU A 115 -7.38 -7.99 15.66
N ASN A 116 -8.33 -7.26 15.08
CA ASN A 116 -9.60 -7.84 14.63
C ASN A 116 -9.41 -8.89 13.52
N MET A 117 -8.35 -8.76 12.74
CA MET A 117 -7.98 -9.73 11.71
C MET A 117 -7.30 -10.97 12.29
N GLY A 118 -7.03 -10.98 13.59
CA GLY A 118 -6.45 -12.12 14.28
C GLY A 118 -4.95 -12.03 14.57
N ASP A 119 -4.30 -10.90 14.28
CA ASP A 119 -2.91 -10.71 14.62
C ASP A 119 -2.76 -10.49 16.14
N SER A 120 -1.70 -11.03 16.71
CA SER A 120 -1.30 -10.72 18.10
C SER A 120 -0.55 -9.40 18.13
N VAL A 121 -0.44 -8.80 19.32
CA VAL A 121 0.37 -7.59 19.49
C VAL A 121 1.82 -7.83 19.05
N ALA A 122 2.37 -9.00 19.36
CA ALA A 122 3.73 -9.36 18.95
C ALA A 122 3.87 -9.41 17.43
N GLU A 123 2.89 -9.99 16.73
CA GLU A 123 2.90 -10.04 15.26
C GLU A 123 2.80 -8.66 14.64
N ILE A 124 1.94 -7.80 15.20
CA ILE A 124 1.80 -6.42 14.72
C ILE A 124 3.10 -5.66 14.91
N ALA A 125 3.76 -5.83 16.06
CA ALA A 125 5.04 -5.18 16.33
C ALA A 125 6.10 -5.59 15.31
N GLU A 126 6.17 -6.88 15.01
CA GLU A 126 7.11 -7.41 14.03
C GLU A 126 6.86 -6.83 12.63
N LYS A 127 5.60 -6.78 12.20
CA LYS A 127 5.24 -6.32 10.86
C LYS A 127 5.37 -4.81 10.70
N SER A 128 5.01 -4.04 11.72
CA SER A 128 4.90 -2.58 11.63
C SER A 128 6.17 -1.83 12.07
N GLY A 129 7.02 -2.48 12.84
CA GLY A 129 8.19 -1.83 13.43
C GLY A 129 7.89 -1.04 14.69
N PHE A 130 6.62 -0.94 15.12
CA PHE A 130 6.25 -0.30 16.39
C PHE A 130 6.48 -1.28 17.54
N SER A 131 6.84 -0.76 18.73
CA SER A 131 6.99 -1.61 19.91
C SER A 131 5.63 -2.10 20.40
N GLN A 132 5.62 -3.24 21.07
CA GLN A 132 4.40 -3.78 21.67
C GLN A 132 3.78 -2.81 22.67
N THR A 133 4.62 -2.12 23.45
CA THR A 133 4.17 -1.10 24.41
C THR A 133 3.42 0.02 23.69
N THR A 134 3.98 0.52 22.59
CA THR A 134 3.35 1.57 21.79
C THR A 134 2.00 1.11 21.26
N ILE A 135 1.94 -0.10 20.71
CA ILE A 135 0.70 -0.65 20.16
C ILE A 135 -0.37 -0.73 21.24
N ARG A 136 -0.05 -1.26 22.42
CA ARG A 136 -1.00 -1.36 23.53
C ARG A 136 -1.50 0.00 23.98
N ARG A 137 -0.61 1.00 24.04
CA ARG A 137 -0.99 2.38 24.42
C ARG A 137 -1.94 2.99 23.41
N ARG A 138 -1.66 2.81 22.12
CA ARG A 138 -2.52 3.36 21.06
C ARG A 138 -3.92 2.74 21.12
N VAL A 139 -3.99 1.41 21.21
CA VAL A 139 -5.28 0.70 21.22
C VAL A 139 -6.15 1.13 22.41
N LYS A 140 -5.55 1.44 23.56
CA LYS A 140 -6.29 1.92 24.72
C LYS A 140 -7.03 3.23 24.46
N LEU A 141 -6.58 4.03 23.51
CA LEU A 141 -7.25 5.30 23.17
C LEU A 141 -8.66 5.07 22.60
N LEU A 142 -8.97 3.86 22.20
CA LEU A 142 -10.28 3.52 21.62
C LEU A 142 -11.27 3.04 22.67
N ASP A 143 -10.84 2.83 23.91
CA ASP A 143 -11.72 2.37 25.01
C ASP A 143 -12.55 3.51 25.59
#